data_468a77d153e2971557548a349020514d
#
_entry.id   468a77d153e2971557548a349020514d
#
_cell.length_a   1.000
_cell.length_b   1.000
_cell.length_c   1.000
_cell.angle_alpha   90.00
_cell.angle_beta   90.00
_cell.angle_gamma   90.00
#
_symmetry.space_group_name_H-M   'P 1'
#
loop_
_entity.id
_entity.type
_entity.pdbx_description
1 polymer ?
#
loop_
_entity_poly.entity_id
_entity_poly.type
_entity_poly.pdbx_seq_one_letter_code
_entity_poly.pdbx_strand_id
1 'polypeptide(L)'
;MTDKYRKHTGIKGHKVFSGILCLLAILFINSLFTGYAWAEDSSTVDSLAILKNKELKPHIPEADRYQKNKVFLEYADELVADENISPDYQVLRGNVKFRKQGMYMYCDSAYFYDTANSIDAFGNVKMEQGDTLFVYADVLYYNGDDELARLRKNVRMINRDVTLYADSLDYDLKDNLGYYFEGGKIVDSQNELSSVYGQYEPDTKNAEFLFDVELVNEKYIMKTDTLHYNTDSKIADIVGYTTIVSDSNIIYTRKGWYDTSKEKATLYNRSLIVGKNNEKLTGDTVFYDRNEGYGEAFGRMELTDSVHSTILDGDYGYHNEKLSRSFATKKARAREFSKDDTLYLHGDTIRTYLDEDSLRVMIASPKVRFYRVNLQGVCDSMVFEESDSILKMYKHPVLWSGERQIFGNEVHVHFNDSTVDYAELPNSAFAAEHLGEIYYNQISGRKMKAYFENQEMRKLEVDGNAVVLMLPMENDSTYNKYVTSEGSYLTMWLKPKQEVEKINMWPNPTGKAVPLYLSKKSELYLTGFQWHEALRPKDPEDIFRIPQEMNDLLSKPEENTRRTWKDKKK
;
A
#
# COMPACT_ATOMS: atom_id res chain seq x y z
N MET A 1 35.68 2.55 -42.49
CA MET A 1 35.00 2.34 -43.78
C MET A 1 33.54 2.64 -43.51
N THR A 2 33.21 3.87 -43.71
CA THR A 2 32.47 4.47 -44.85
C THR A 2 31.03 4.02 -44.83
N ASP A 3 30.15 4.87 -44.42
CA ASP A 3 29.59 6.04 -45.08
C ASP A 3 28.21 5.77 -45.68
N LYS A 4 27.28 6.63 -45.33
CA LYS A 4 26.40 7.46 -46.15
C LYS A 4 25.11 6.80 -46.67
N TYR A 5 23.97 7.41 -46.68
CA TYR A 5 23.36 8.69 -47.01
C TYR A 5 21.88 8.64 -46.58
N ARG A 6 21.29 9.60 -45.89
CA ARG A 6 20.76 10.90 -46.30
C ARG A 6 19.55 10.89 -47.27
N LYS A 7 18.50 11.48 -46.74
CA LYS A 7 17.67 12.59 -47.24
C LYS A 7 16.29 12.21 -47.81
N HIS A 8 15.33 12.86 -47.46
CA HIS A 8 14.61 14.15 -47.63
C HIS A 8 13.15 13.82 -47.90
N THR A 9 12.19 14.48 -47.58
CA THR A 9 11.58 15.81 -47.59
C THR A 9 10.13 15.58 -47.19
N GLY A 10 9.38 16.33 -46.52
CA GLY A 10 9.24 17.75 -46.45
C GLY A 10 7.81 18.18 -46.69
N ILE A 11 7.36 19.12 -45.96
CA ILE A 11 6.54 20.26 -46.33
C ILE A 11 5.05 20.23 -45.96
N LYS A 12 4.73 21.15 -45.03
CA LYS A 12 3.66 22.17 -44.98
C LYS A 12 2.22 21.69 -44.80
N GLY A 13 1.45 22.31 -44.03
CA GLY A 13 1.41 23.62 -43.39
C GLY A 13 -0.01 24.08 -43.21
N HIS A 14 -0.13 25.09 -42.42
CA HIS A 14 -1.22 26.05 -42.25
C HIS A 14 -2.33 25.66 -41.25
N LYS A 15 -2.31 26.34 -40.09
CA LYS A 15 -2.86 27.68 -39.78
C LYS A 15 -4.38 27.62 -39.55
N VAL A 16 -4.72 27.96 -38.36
CA VAL A 16 -5.22 29.23 -37.82
C VAL A 16 -6.75 29.25 -37.65
N PHE A 17 -7.15 29.62 -36.50
CA PHE A 17 -8.20 30.51 -36.05
C PHE A 17 -8.85 29.89 -34.78
N SER A 18 -8.55 30.42 -33.63
CA SER A 18 -9.04 31.68 -33.09
C SER A 18 -10.54 31.66 -32.81
N GLY A 19 -10.83 31.75 -31.56
CA GLY A 19 -11.65 32.89 -31.20
C GLY A 19 -12.88 32.54 -30.39
N ILE A 20 -12.84 32.99 -29.17
CA ILE A 20 -13.80 33.93 -28.60
C ILE A 20 -15.13 33.39 -28.10
N LEU A 21 -15.25 33.50 -26.85
CA LEU A 21 -16.12 34.35 -26.03
C LEU A 21 -17.47 33.80 -25.59
N CYS A 22 -17.58 33.92 -24.31
CA CYS A 22 -18.66 34.57 -23.54
C CYS A 22 -19.91 33.74 -23.24
N LEU A 23 -20.06 33.53 -21.96
CA LEU A 23 -20.91 34.33 -21.05
C LEU A 23 -22.43 34.02 -21.04
N LEU A 24 -22.91 33.99 -19.83
CA LEU A 24 -24.30 34.18 -19.37
C LEU A 24 -25.12 32.91 -19.35
N ALA A 25 -25.85 32.61 -18.37
CA ALA A 25 -26.28 33.21 -17.11
C ALA A 25 -27.34 32.30 -16.51
N ILE A 26 -27.32 32.17 -15.21
CA ILE A 26 -28.42 32.39 -14.28
C ILE A 26 -29.82 31.85 -14.71
N LEU A 27 -30.38 30.96 -13.92
CA LEU A 27 -31.60 31.18 -13.15
C LEU A 27 -32.14 29.87 -12.56
N PHE A 28 -32.23 29.90 -11.25
CA PHE A 28 -33.29 29.39 -10.38
C PHE A 28 -34.18 28.22 -10.87
N ILE A 29 -34.21 27.17 -10.06
CA ILE A 29 -35.47 26.68 -9.49
C ILE A 29 -35.18 25.97 -8.17
N ASN A 30 -35.77 26.51 -7.10
CA ASN A 30 -36.03 25.85 -5.83
C ASN A 30 -37.06 24.73 -6.02
N SER A 31 -36.85 23.57 -5.42
CA SER A 31 -37.95 22.84 -4.77
C SER A 31 -37.40 21.80 -3.79
N LEU A 32 -37.66 22.05 -2.56
CA LEU A 32 -37.94 21.14 -1.44
C LEU A 32 -37.95 19.64 -1.74
N PHE A 33 -37.03 18.90 -1.06
CA PHE A 33 -37.42 17.64 -0.43
C PHE A 33 -36.69 17.45 0.91
N THR A 34 -37.49 17.20 1.89
CA THR A 34 -37.21 16.95 3.29
C THR A 34 -36.40 15.68 3.52
N GLY A 35 -35.40 15.79 4.35
CA GLY A 35 -35.04 14.97 5.48
C GLY A 35 -34.75 13.48 5.32
N TYR A 36 -33.50 13.11 5.63
CA TYR A 36 -33.17 12.10 6.64
C TYR A 36 -31.71 12.30 7.01
N ALA A 37 -31.50 12.67 8.26
CA ALA A 37 -30.19 12.76 8.88
C ALA A 37 -29.62 11.35 9.09
N TRP A 38 -28.50 11.08 8.46
CA TRP A 38 -27.57 10.06 8.91
C TRP A 38 -26.39 10.79 9.55
N ALA A 39 -26.18 10.56 10.82
CA ALA A 39 -25.01 11.01 11.54
C ALA A 39 -23.81 10.21 11.01
N GLU A 40 -23.01 10.83 10.15
CA GLU A 40 -21.65 10.38 9.90
C GLU A 40 -20.75 11.03 10.96
N ASP A 41 -20.21 10.18 11.82
CA ASP A 41 -19.15 10.48 12.76
C ASP A 41 -17.86 10.65 11.94
N SER A 42 -17.65 11.84 11.37
CA SER A 42 -16.43 12.18 10.67
C SER A 42 -15.51 12.93 11.63
N SER A 43 -14.67 12.18 12.35
CA SER A 43 -13.49 12.76 12.96
C SER A 43 -12.41 13.06 11.90
N THR A 44 -12.72 13.96 10.97
CA THR A 44 -11.69 14.67 10.23
C THR A 44 -11.19 15.79 11.13
N VAL A 45 -10.05 15.56 11.76
CA VAL A 45 -9.29 16.63 12.39
C VAL A 45 -8.91 17.60 11.28
N ASP A 46 -9.63 18.71 11.23
CA ASP A 46 -9.45 19.80 10.27
C ASP A 46 -8.11 20.48 10.56
N SER A 47 -7.07 20.12 9.80
CA SER A 47 -5.72 20.73 9.87
C SER A 47 -5.74 22.23 9.64
N LEU A 48 -6.85 22.77 9.12
CA LEU A 48 -7.07 24.22 8.92
C LEU A 48 -7.57 24.95 10.19
N ALA A 49 -8.02 24.23 11.22
CA ALA A 49 -8.46 24.87 12.47
C ALA A 49 -7.29 25.29 13.36
N ILE A 50 -6.10 24.71 13.19
CA ILE A 50 -4.89 25.05 13.97
C ILE A 50 -4.34 26.43 13.58
N LEU A 51 -4.62 26.91 12.37
CA LEU A 51 -4.18 28.24 11.90
C LEU A 51 -5.06 29.40 12.40
N LYS A 52 -6.14 29.15 13.15
CA LYS A 52 -7.08 30.21 13.57
C LYS A 52 -7.03 30.63 15.04
N ASN A 53 -6.27 29.98 15.90
CA ASN A 53 -6.05 30.48 17.27
C ASN A 53 -4.80 31.36 17.34
N LYS A 54 -4.77 32.44 16.57
CA LYS A 54 -3.88 33.58 16.87
C LYS A 54 -4.47 34.23 18.12
N GLU A 55 -3.88 33.99 19.28
CA GLU A 55 -4.24 34.74 20.48
C GLU A 55 -4.13 36.21 20.16
N LEU A 56 -5.22 36.95 20.36
CA LEU A 56 -5.26 38.39 20.19
C LEU A 56 -4.25 39.00 21.15
N LYS A 57 -3.13 39.51 20.64
CA LYS A 57 -2.18 40.28 21.46
C LYS A 57 -2.92 41.45 22.11
N PRO A 58 -2.73 41.73 23.40
CA PRO A 58 -3.42 42.80 24.08
C PRO A 58 -3.18 44.14 23.37
N HIS A 59 -4.24 44.95 23.24
CA HIS A 59 -4.14 46.26 22.62
C HIS A 59 -3.30 47.18 23.51
N ILE A 60 -2.21 47.68 22.97
CA ILE A 60 -1.31 48.63 23.64
C ILE A 60 -1.63 50.02 23.14
N PRO A 61 -1.90 51.03 24.02
CA PRO A 61 -2.14 52.38 23.62
C PRO A 61 -0.99 52.99 22.78
N GLU A 62 -1.30 53.86 21.82
CA GLU A 62 -0.29 54.42 20.90
C GLU A 62 0.87 55.16 21.59
N ALA A 63 0.62 55.83 22.70
CA ALA A 63 1.64 56.50 23.49
C ALA A 63 2.68 55.52 24.10
N ASP A 64 2.27 54.29 24.44
CA ASP A 64 3.16 53.27 24.99
C ASP A 64 3.90 52.47 23.91
N ARG A 65 3.42 52.50 22.64
CA ARG A 65 4.09 51.82 21.51
C ARG A 65 5.45 52.43 21.19
N TYR A 66 5.57 53.75 21.27
CA TYR A 66 6.82 54.48 20.99
C TYR A 66 7.91 54.17 22.01
N GLN A 67 7.56 54.04 23.29
CA GLN A 67 8.51 53.66 24.34
C GLN A 67 8.80 52.13 24.35
N LYS A 68 7.87 51.31 23.87
CA LYS A 68 8.04 49.88 23.83
C LYS A 68 9.08 49.41 22.81
N ASN A 69 9.21 50.08 21.70
CA ASN A 69 10.14 49.67 20.64
C ASN A 69 11.56 50.19 20.85
N LYS A 70 11.77 51.06 21.82
CA LYS A 70 13.09 51.65 22.05
C LYS A 70 14.02 50.66 22.77
N VAL A 71 15.26 50.57 22.27
CA VAL A 71 16.38 49.88 22.91
C VAL A 71 16.97 50.80 23.98
N PHE A 72 17.10 50.29 25.20
CA PHE A 72 17.69 51.01 26.33
C PHE A 72 19.03 50.39 26.69
N LEU A 73 20.08 51.21 26.76
CA LEU A 73 21.34 50.80 27.38
C LEU A 73 21.13 50.75 28.89
N GLU A 74 21.36 49.58 29.51
CA GLU A 74 21.30 49.38 30.95
C GLU A 74 22.68 49.44 31.62
N TYR A 75 23.71 48.91 30.94
CA TYR A 75 25.04 48.87 31.51
C TYR A 75 26.12 48.78 30.42
N ALA A 76 27.27 49.38 30.66
CA ALA A 76 28.54 49.14 30.00
C ALA A 76 29.66 49.61 30.95
N ASP A 77 30.83 48.97 30.89
CA ASP A 77 31.99 49.36 31.67
C ASP A 77 32.55 50.70 31.16
N GLU A 78 32.54 50.93 29.85
CA GLU A 78 33.02 52.12 29.18
C GLU A 78 32.04 52.57 28.09
N LEU A 79 31.74 53.87 28.03
CA LEU A 79 31.00 54.51 26.96
C LEU A 79 31.85 55.67 26.39
N VAL A 80 32.07 55.63 25.09
CA VAL A 80 32.78 56.70 24.36
C VAL A 80 31.82 57.31 23.34
N ALA A 81 31.53 58.58 23.47
CA ALA A 81 30.81 59.41 22.50
C ALA A 81 31.72 60.54 22.02
N ASP A 82 32.05 60.60 20.75
CA ASP A 82 32.89 61.62 20.14
C ASP A 82 32.24 62.08 18.84
N GLU A 83 31.61 63.24 18.89
CA GLU A 83 30.91 63.85 17.75
C GLU A 83 31.83 64.15 16.55
N ASN A 84 33.16 64.25 16.76
CA ASN A 84 34.09 64.48 15.69
C ASN A 84 34.59 63.20 15.00
N ILE A 85 34.51 62.06 15.69
CA ILE A 85 34.98 60.75 15.20
C ILE A 85 33.80 59.89 14.76
N SER A 86 32.72 59.86 15.55
CA SER A 86 31.55 59.00 15.31
C SER A 86 30.26 59.73 15.72
N PRO A 87 29.76 60.67 14.91
CA PRO A 87 28.60 61.47 15.25
C PRO A 87 27.31 60.64 15.33
N ASP A 88 27.26 59.51 14.68
CA ASP A 88 26.03 58.71 14.52
C ASP A 88 25.91 57.59 15.58
N TYR A 89 27.00 57.23 16.31
CA TYR A 89 26.96 56.12 17.27
C TYR A 89 27.90 56.34 18.47
N GLN A 90 27.55 55.68 19.56
CA GLN A 90 28.36 55.57 20.76
C GLN A 90 29.08 54.20 20.78
N VAL A 91 30.36 54.19 21.18
CA VAL A 91 31.14 52.96 21.36
C VAL A 91 31.03 52.52 22.82
N LEU A 92 30.55 51.28 23.02
CA LEU A 92 30.40 50.64 24.32
C LEU A 92 31.37 49.48 24.45
N ARG A 93 31.99 49.35 25.63
CA ARG A 93 32.95 48.26 25.90
C ARG A 93 32.75 47.71 27.30
N GLY A 94 32.92 46.38 27.41
CA GLY A 94 32.87 45.60 28.63
C GLY A 94 31.50 45.44 29.23
N ASN A 95 31.06 44.20 29.41
CA ASN A 95 29.82 43.79 30.03
C ASN A 95 28.58 44.55 29.57
N VAL A 96 28.51 44.83 28.27
CA VAL A 96 27.42 45.66 27.70
C VAL A 96 26.09 44.92 27.83
N LYS A 97 25.09 45.67 28.35
CA LYS A 97 23.74 45.15 28.54
C LYS A 97 22.70 46.13 28.00
N PHE A 98 21.86 45.62 27.12
CA PHE A 98 20.68 46.34 26.61
C PHE A 98 19.38 45.68 27.05
N ARG A 99 18.31 46.45 27.09
CA ARG A 99 16.95 45.96 27.36
C ARG A 99 15.98 46.51 26.33
N LYS A 100 15.08 45.61 25.89
CA LYS A 100 13.90 45.94 25.10
C LYS A 100 12.71 45.09 25.54
N GLN A 101 11.64 45.64 26.08
CA GLN A 101 10.35 44.98 26.38
C GLN A 101 10.46 43.61 27.11
N GLY A 102 11.38 43.44 28.06
CA GLY A 102 11.57 42.18 28.77
C GLY A 102 12.51 41.17 28.05
N MET A 103 13.06 41.59 26.90
CA MET A 103 14.23 40.93 26.29
C MET A 103 15.49 41.64 26.74
N TYR A 104 16.53 40.87 27.04
CA TYR A 104 17.84 41.40 27.37
C TYR A 104 18.87 40.93 26.33
N MET A 105 19.81 41.84 25.98
CA MET A 105 20.91 41.55 25.07
C MET A 105 22.22 41.89 25.78
N TYR A 106 23.16 40.99 25.70
CA TYR A 106 24.49 41.09 26.32
C TYR A 106 25.57 40.92 25.24
N CYS A 107 26.70 41.63 25.39
CA CYS A 107 27.88 41.47 24.51
C CYS A 107 29.13 42.03 25.17
N ASP A 108 30.29 41.79 24.58
CA ASP A 108 31.57 42.34 25.03
C ASP A 108 31.74 43.82 24.61
N SER A 109 31.28 44.15 23.42
CA SER A 109 31.33 45.53 22.89
C SER A 109 30.19 45.78 21.90
N ALA A 110 29.81 47.04 21.74
CA ALA A 110 28.78 47.43 20.78
C ALA A 110 28.96 48.86 20.24
N TYR A 111 28.43 49.04 19.02
CA TYR A 111 28.08 50.37 18.52
C TYR A 111 26.60 50.60 18.77
N PHE A 112 26.26 51.68 19.48
CA PHE A 112 24.90 52.05 19.83
C PHE A 112 24.45 53.30 19.05
N TYR A 113 23.47 53.12 18.21
CA TYR A 113 22.86 54.15 17.38
C TYR A 113 21.53 54.61 18.01
N ASP A 114 21.60 55.47 19.03
CA ASP A 114 20.41 55.87 19.82
C ASP A 114 19.30 56.51 18.95
N THR A 115 19.69 57.35 17.97
CA THR A 115 18.75 57.99 17.05
C THR A 115 18.10 57.01 16.08
N ALA A 116 18.86 56.03 15.59
CA ALA A 116 18.40 55.00 14.66
C ALA A 116 17.83 53.77 15.40
N ASN A 117 17.73 53.84 16.73
CA ASN A 117 17.23 52.77 17.59
C ASN A 117 17.83 51.38 17.26
N SER A 118 19.14 51.34 16.99
CA SER A 118 19.84 50.11 16.56
C SER A 118 21.16 49.89 17.27
N ILE A 119 21.63 48.66 17.26
CA ILE A 119 22.90 48.25 17.85
C ILE A 119 23.61 47.26 16.94
N ASP A 120 24.95 47.41 16.87
CA ASP A 120 25.86 46.40 16.35
C ASP A 120 26.67 45.86 17.53
N ALA A 121 26.42 44.60 17.92
CA ALA A 121 27.02 43.98 19.10
C ALA A 121 28.04 42.92 18.67
N PHE A 122 29.16 42.85 19.39
CA PHE A 122 30.29 41.99 19.07
C PHE A 122 30.83 41.28 20.31
N GLY A 123 31.15 40.00 20.15
CA GLY A 123 31.72 39.13 21.14
C GLY A 123 30.73 38.67 22.20
N ASN A 124 30.70 37.36 22.42
CA ASN A 124 29.85 36.72 23.41
C ASN A 124 28.40 37.22 23.44
N VAL A 125 27.84 37.46 22.26
CA VAL A 125 26.46 37.97 22.16
C VAL A 125 25.49 36.94 22.73
N LYS A 126 24.62 37.39 23.62
CA LYS A 126 23.51 36.63 24.17
C LYS A 126 22.24 37.46 24.15
N MET A 127 21.17 36.94 23.58
CA MET A 127 19.82 37.45 23.72
C MET A 127 19.01 36.49 24.60
N GLU A 128 18.18 37.04 25.49
CA GLU A 128 17.27 36.24 26.31
C GLU A 128 15.89 36.87 26.38
N GLN A 129 14.85 36.04 26.20
CA GLN A 129 13.46 36.43 26.29
C GLN A 129 12.74 35.47 27.25
N GLY A 130 12.38 36.01 28.41
CA GLY A 130 11.85 35.22 29.50
C GLY A 130 12.87 34.21 30.01
N ASP A 131 12.40 33.02 30.41
CA ASP A 131 13.20 31.92 30.93
C ASP A 131 13.30 30.70 29.98
N THR A 132 12.84 30.86 28.75
CA THR A 132 12.71 29.75 27.80
C THR A 132 13.45 29.94 26.48
N LEU A 133 13.70 31.18 26.06
CA LEU A 133 14.36 31.47 24.78
C LEU A 133 15.70 32.16 25.01
N PHE A 134 16.78 31.54 24.54
CA PHE A 134 18.13 32.05 24.58
C PHE A 134 18.76 31.96 23.19
N VAL A 135 19.37 33.06 22.72
CA VAL A 135 20.10 33.09 21.44
C VAL A 135 21.52 33.54 21.68
N TYR A 136 22.49 32.84 21.15
CA TYR A 136 23.92 33.12 21.25
C TYR A 136 24.51 33.33 19.86
N ALA A 137 25.47 34.24 19.71
CA ALA A 137 26.22 34.47 18.47
C ALA A 137 27.53 35.21 18.75
N ASP A 138 28.40 35.33 17.75
CA ASP A 138 29.58 36.19 17.85
C ASP A 138 29.25 37.64 17.48
N VAL A 139 28.27 37.87 16.59
CA VAL A 139 27.87 39.19 16.10
C VAL A 139 26.35 39.29 16.04
N LEU A 140 25.81 40.43 16.44
CA LEU A 140 24.40 40.78 16.30
C LEU A 140 24.27 42.17 15.68
N TYR A 141 23.50 42.28 14.62
CA TYR A 141 22.99 43.53 14.08
C TYR A 141 21.49 43.61 14.41
N TYR A 142 21.11 44.52 15.29
CA TYR A 142 19.72 44.65 15.74
C TYR A 142 19.15 46.00 15.36
N ASN A 143 17.97 46.01 14.70
CA ASN A 143 17.18 47.19 14.41
C ASN A 143 15.92 47.15 15.28
N GLY A 144 15.79 48.13 16.18
CA GLY A 144 14.65 48.22 17.11
C GLY A 144 13.35 48.66 16.47
N ASP A 145 13.39 49.40 15.37
CA ASP A 145 12.20 49.88 14.67
C ASP A 145 11.59 48.77 13.80
N ASP A 146 12.44 47.99 13.13
CA ASP A 146 12.03 46.80 12.36
C ASP A 146 11.77 45.58 13.25
N GLU A 147 12.27 45.59 14.48
CA GLU A 147 12.28 44.48 15.43
C GLU A 147 13.02 43.25 14.90
N LEU A 148 14.05 43.47 14.09
CA LEU A 148 14.81 42.42 13.42
C LEU A 148 16.23 42.26 13.99
N ALA A 149 16.58 41.10 14.46
CA ALA A 149 17.90 40.69 14.91
C ALA A 149 18.59 39.82 13.84
N ARG A 150 19.75 40.27 13.33
CA ARG A 150 20.58 39.51 12.41
C ARG A 150 21.81 39.01 13.17
N LEU A 151 21.80 37.73 13.47
CA LEU A 151 22.88 37.02 14.20
C LEU A 151 23.81 36.33 13.21
N ARG A 152 25.10 36.45 13.46
CA ARG A 152 26.13 35.91 12.56
C ARG A 152 27.23 35.25 13.37
N LYS A 153 27.74 34.13 12.80
CA LYS A 153 28.81 33.26 13.32
C LYS A 153 28.42 32.56 14.62
N ASN A 154 28.57 31.25 14.61
CA ASN A 154 28.34 30.36 15.75
C ASN A 154 26.96 30.56 16.40
N VAL A 155 25.92 30.77 15.57
CA VAL A 155 24.57 31.04 16.09
C VAL A 155 23.98 29.79 16.71
N ARG A 156 23.46 29.92 17.93
CA ARG A 156 22.76 28.90 18.66
C ARG A 156 21.53 29.48 19.34
N MET A 157 20.36 29.04 18.90
CA MET A 157 19.07 29.43 19.50
C MET A 157 18.51 28.25 20.28
N ILE A 158 18.24 28.44 21.55
CA ILE A 158 17.69 27.42 22.46
C ILE A 158 16.28 27.82 22.86
N ASN A 159 15.32 26.94 22.64
CA ASN A 159 13.98 27.07 23.16
C ASN A 159 13.58 25.78 23.91
N ARG A 160 13.71 25.77 25.23
CA ARG A 160 13.52 24.61 26.09
C ARG A 160 14.44 23.43 25.69
N ASP A 161 13.88 22.36 25.14
CA ASP A 161 14.54 21.13 24.69
C ASP A 161 14.97 21.15 23.23
N VAL A 162 14.69 22.24 22.52
CA VAL A 162 15.02 22.38 21.08
C VAL A 162 16.17 23.39 20.93
N THR A 163 17.17 23.00 20.13
CA THR A 163 18.30 23.88 19.80
C THR A 163 18.45 24.00 18.28
N LEU A 164 18.45 25.22 17.78
CA LEU A 164 18.80 25.54 16.40
C LEU A 164 20.26 25.99 16.34
N TYR A 165 21.00 25.51 15.36
CA TYR A 165 22.39 25.89 15.03
C TYR A 165 22.45 26.39 13.59
N ALA A 166 23.13 27.50 13.37
CA ALA A 166 23.41 28.05 12.05
C ALA A 166 24.62 28.99 12.11
N ASP A 167 25.22 29.33 10.97
CA ASP A 167 26.22 30.40 10.89
C ASP A 167 25.56 31.78 10.74
N SER A 168 24.37 31.82 10.16
CA SER A 168 23.54 33.02 10.00
C SER A 168 22.12 32.72 10.42
N LEU A 169 21.54 33.55 11.29
CA LEU A 169 20.16 33.51 11.71
C LEU A 169 19.60 34.93 11.72
N ASP A 170 18.51 35.12 11.03
CA ASP A 170 17.69 36.31 11.17
C ASP A 170 16.48 36.00 12.07
N TYR A 171 16.27 36.82 13.08
CA TYR A 171 15.20 36.60 14.04
C TYR A 171 14.28 37.81 14.06
N ASP A 172 13.06 37.63 13.56
CA ASP A 172 11.99 38.63 13.61
C ASP A 172 11.28 38.52 14.96
N LEU A 173 11.49 39.51 15.82
CA LEU A 173 10.88 39.57 17.15
C LEU A 173 9.40 39.92 17.11
N LYS A 174 8.94 40.58 16.05
CA LYS A 174 7.54 40.95 15.89
C LYS A 174 6.66 39.73 15.63
N ASP A 175 7.13 38.86 14.75
CA ASP A 175 6.43 37.60 14.39
C ASP A 175 6.95 36.41 15.19
N ASN A 176 7.98 36.60 16.04
CA ASN A 176 8.65 35.60 16.84
C ASN A 176 9.13 34.42 15.98
N LEU A 177 9.84 34.74 14.87
CA LEU A 177 10.27 33.81 13.84
C LEU A 177 11.76 33.90 13.61
N GLY A 178 12.47 32.77 13.81
CA GLY A 178 13.87 32.62 13.44
C GLY A 178 14.02 31.88 12.11
N TYR A 179 14.88 32.38 11.19
CA TYR A 179 15.15 31.69 9.94
C TYR A 179 16.61 31.80 9.51
N TYR A 180 17.09 30.73 8.90
CA TYR A 180 18.42 30.66 8.31
C TYR A 180 18.32 30.28 6.82
N PHE A 181 19.34 30.64 6.03
CA PHE A 181 19.33 30.48 4.57
C PHE A 181 20.68 30.02 3.96
N GLU A 182 21.68 29.74 4.78
CA GLU A 182 23.02 29.28 4.37
C GLU A 182 23.38 27.92 5.01
N GLY A 183 22.35 27.15 5.37
CA GLY A 183 22.51 25.92 6.09
C GLY A 183 22.37 26.06 7.59
N GLY A 184 21.72 25.09 8.19
CA GLY A 184 21.51 25.00 9.62
C GLY A 184 20.85 23.70 10.03
N LYS A 185 20.68 23.54 11.34
CA LYS A 185 20.04 22.36 11.88
C LYS A 185 19.26 22.67 13.16
N ILE A 186 18.19 21.91 13.34
CA ILE A 186 17.43 21.87 14.60
C ILE A 186 17.65 20.50 15.24
N VAL A 187 17.95 20.50 16.52
CA VAL A 187 18.14 19.28 17.33
C VAL A 187 17.12 19.30 18.46
N ASP A 188 16.37 18.22 18.57
CA ASP A 188 15.50 17.98 19.71
C ASP A 188 15.94 16.70 20.48
N SER A 189 15.12 16.21 21.42
CA SER A 189 15.46 15.05 22.24
C SER A 189 15.65 13.72 21.47
N GLN A 190 15.17 13.62 20.25
CA GLN A 190 15.13 12.37 19.46
C GLN A 190 15.65 12.53 18.03
N ASN A 191 15.59 13.76 17.48
CA ASN A 191 15.83 14.01 16.07
C ASN A 191 16.84 15.12 15.84
N GLU A 192 17.62 15.00 14.78
CA GLU A 192 18.42 16.05 14.19
C GLU A 192 17.90 16.32 12.78
N LEU A 193 17.46 17.56 12.51
CA LEU A 193 16.97 18.00 11.20
C LEU A 193 17.92 19.03 10.64
N SER A 194 18.43 18.80 9.44
CA SER A 194 19.30 19.73 8.71
C SER A 194 18.70 20.07 7.36
N SER A 195 19.00 21.30 6.87
CA SER A 195 18.55 21.78 5.56
C SER A 195 19.38 23.00 5.12
N VAL A 196 19.22 23.43 3.87
CA VAL A 196 19.81 24.67 3.38
C VAL A 196 19.07 25.89 3.93
N TYR A 197 17.73 25.87 3.87
CA TYR A 197 16.86 26.90 4.46
C TYR A 197 16.00 26.27 5.55
N GLY A 198 15.84 26.96 6.65
CA GLY A 198 14.92 26.57 7.70
C GLY A 198 14.39 27.75 8.49
N GLN A 199 13.17 27.63 8.96
CA GLN A 199 12.55 28.57 9.86
C GLN A 199 11.93 27.86 11.06
N TYR A 200 11.91 28.53 12.20
CA TYR A 200 11.34 28.02 13.44
C TYR A 200 10.57 29.11 14.17
N GLU A 201 9.33 28.81 14.53
CA GLU A 201 8.44 29.66 15.31
C GLU A 201 8.34 29.09 16.74
N PRO A 202 9.00 29.71 17.74
CA PRO A 202 9.04 29.23 19.12
C PRO A 202 7.68 29.11 19.81
N ASP A 203 6.71 29.96 19.45
CA ASP A 203 5.38 30.00 20.06
C ASP A 203 4.53 28.81 19.67
N THR A 204 4.53 28.44 18.38
CA THR A 204 3.73 27.34 17.82
C THR A 204 4.48 26.03 17.80
N LYS A 205 5.81 26.05 17.99
CA LYS A 205 6.71 24.90 17.86
C LYS A 205 6.83 24.38 16.43
N ASN A 206 6.35 25.10 15.44
CA ASN A 206 6.45 24.73 14.03
C ASN A 206 7.82 25.10 13.46
N ALA A 207 8.36 24.21 12.69
CA ALA A 207 9.54 24.42 11.88
C ALA A 207 9.25 24.02 10.43
N GLU A 208 9.80 24.78 9.48
CA GLU A 208 9.79 24.46 8.06
C GLU A 208 11.21 24.36 7.55
N PHE A 209 11.48 23.32 6.77
CA PHE A 209 12.78 23.04 6.20
C PHE A 209 12.67 22.88 4.69
N LEU A 210 13.55 23.55 3.95
CA LEU A 210 13.59 23.52 2.50
C LEU A 210 15.00 23.21 2.01
N PHE A 211 15.06 22.48 0.92
CA PHE A 211 16.25 22.10 0.18
C PHE A 211 17.21 21.19 0.98
N ASP A 212 17.45 20.00 0.42
CA ASP A 212 18.34 18.97 0.98
C ASP A 212 18.02 18.64 2.46
N VAL A 213 16.74 18.50 2.76
CA VAL A 213 16.30 18.21 4.13
C VAL A 213 16.65 16.80 4.53
N GLU A 214 17.36 16.65 5.64
CA GLU A 214 17.66 15.36 6.27
C GLU A 214 17.21 15.38 7.73
N LEU A 215 16.32 14.45 8.09
CA LEU A 215 15.95 14.15 9.47
C LEU A 215 16.61 12.84 9.86
N VAL A 216 17.47 12.91 10.86
CA VAL A 216 18.21 11.76 11.42
C VAL A 216 17.63 11.42 12.78
N ASN A 217 17.22 10.18 12.94
CA ASN A 217 16.79 9.55 14.18
C ASN A 217 17.64 8.32 14.43
N GLU A 218 17.73 7.81 15.65
CA GLU A 218 18.50 6.59 15.95
C GLU A 218 18.09 5.37 15.10
N LYS A 219 16.83 5.32 14.64
CA LYS A 219 16.23 4.16 13.99
C LYS A 219 16.02 4.32 12.48
N TYR A 220 16.07 5.56 11.97
CA TYR A 220 15.83 5.83 10.55
C TYR A 220 16.43 7.16 10.12
N ILE A 221 16.57 7.32 8.81
CA ILE A 221 16.95 8.57 8.15
C ILE A 221 15.86 8.91 7.14
N MET A 222 15.31 10.13 7.25
CA MET A 222 14.35 10.68 6.28
C MET A 222 15.05 11.75 5.44
N LYS A 223 14.94 11.63 4.11
CA LYS A 223 15.46 12.62 3.15
C LYS A 223 14.32 13.14 2.29
N THR A 224 14.24 14.46 2.17
CA THR A 224 13.18 15.14 1.42
C THR A 224 13.66 16.50 0.93
N ASP A 225 12.89 17.13 0.03
CA ASP A 225 13.14 18.51 -0.37
C ASP A 225 12.48 19.53 0.57
N THR A 226 11.30 19.19 1.09
CA THR A 226 10.50 20.06 1.96
C THR A 226 9.91 19.27 3.10
N LEU A 227 10.02 19.77 4.32
CA LEU A 227 9.47 19.16 5.53
C LEU A 227 8.89 20.21 6.47
N HIS A 228 7.66 20.03 6.90
CA HIS A 228 7.10 20.76 8.02
C HIS A 228 7.18 19.87 9.25
N TYR A 229 7.73 20.38 10.33
CA TYR A 229 7.93 19.60 11.56
C TYR A 229 7.43 20.37 12.78
N ASN A 230 6.62 19.76 13.58
CA ASN A 230 6.22 20.33 14.86
C ASN A 230 7.04 19.67 15.99
N THR A 231 7.86 20.48 16.67
CA THR A 231 8.82 20.00 17.67
C THR A 231 8.16 19.54 18.98
N ASP A 232 6.89 19.86 19.22
CA ASP A 232 6.12 19.44 20.39
C ASP A 232 5.37 18.13 20.13
N SER A 233 4.54 18.08 19.10
CA SER A 233 3.79 16.89 18.71
C SER A 233 4.65 15.80 18.08
N LYS A 234 5.88 16.13 17.64
CA LYS A 234 6.83 15.27 16.94
C LYS A 234 6.28 14.73 15.60
N ILE A 235 5.39 15.49 14.97
CA ILE A 235 4.83 15.15 13.66
C ILE A 235 5.61 15.85 12.57
N ALA A 236 6.04 15.07 11.58
CA ALA A 236 6.66 15.49 10.35
C ALA A 236 5.63 15.40 9.20
N ASP A 237 5.21 16.52 8.65
CA ASP A 237 4.36 16.59 7.47
C ASP A 237 5.22 16.55 6.22
N ILE A 238 5.00 15.54 5.40
CA ILE A 238 5.75 15.26 4.19
C ILE A 238 5.12 16.00 3.02
N VAL A 239 5.91 16.88 2.41
CA VAL A 239 5.51 17.69 1.25
C VAL A 239 6.55 17.51 0.15
N GLY A 240 6.32 16.60 -0.79
CA GLY A 240 7.27 16.31 -1.86
C GLY A 240 7.87 14.91 -1.79
N TYR A 241 8.79 14.63 -2.70
CA TYR A 241 9.43 13.31 -2.77
C TYR A 241 10.28 13.05 -1.53
N THR A 242 9.97 11.99 -0.83
CA THR A 242 10.60 11.64 0.45
C THR A 242 10.97 10.16 0.48
N THR A 243 12.17 9.89 0.99
CA THR A 243 12.65 8.54 1.27
C THR A 243 12.93 8.42 2.76
N ILE A 244 12.37 7.40 3.42
CA ILE A 244 12.65 7.06 4.81
C ILE A 244 13.32 5.69 4.82
N VAL A 245 14.57 5.65 5.27
CA VAL A 245 15.39 4.43 5.31
C VAL A 245 15.58 3.99 6.74
N SER A 246 15.26 2.75 7.02
CA SER A 246 15.49 2.11 8.32
C SER A 246 16.21 0.76 8.14
N ASP A 247 16.51 0.10 9.22
CA ASP A 247 17.10 -1.25 9.23
C ASP A 247 16.13 -2.36 8.77
N SER A 248 14.82 -2.09 8.84
CA SER A 248 13.76 -3.05 8.50
C SER A 248 13.10 -2.79 7.15
N ASN A 249 13.04 -1.52 6.70
CA ASN A 249 12.35 -1.17 5.45
C ASN A 249 12.79 0.18 4.87
N ILE A 250 12.34 0.41 3.64
CA ILE A 250 12.47 1.70 2.95
C ILE A 250 11.08 2.15 2.53
N ILE A 251 10.74 3.39 2.87
CA ILE A 251 9.48 4.03 2.48
C ILE A 251 9.76 5.09 1.41
N TYR A 252 9.03 5.04 0.31
CA TYR A 252 9.02 6.07 -0.72
C TYR A 252 7.63 6.71 -0.75
N THR A 253 7.59 8.01 -0.55
CA THR A 253 6.32 8.76 -0.49
C THR A 253 6.47 10.15 -1.08
N ARG A 254 5.36 10.82 -1.37
CA ARG A 254 5.33 12.23 -1.80
C ARG A 254 4.42 13.09 -0.94
N LYS A 255 3.60 12.46 -0.11
CA LYS A 255 2.66 13.16 0.75
C LYS A 255 2.22 12.27 1.89
N GLY A 256 2.13 12.84 3.06
CA GLY A 256 1.67 12.14 4.25
C GLY A 256 2.17 12.82 5.51
N TRP A 257 2.10 12.12 6.60
CA TRP A 257 2.72 12.55 7.85
C TRP A 257 3.38 11.34 8.55
N TYR A 258 4.39 11.66 9.33
CA TYR A 258 5.12 10.69 10.14
C TYR A 258 5.23 11.18 11.58
N ASP A 259 4.71 10.42 12.54
CA ASP A 259 4.90 10.65 13.97
C ASP A 259 6.24 10.04 14.40
N THR A 260 7.25 10.89 14.61
CA THR A 260 8.62 10.46 14.91
C THR A 260 8.75 9.85 16.31
N SER A 261 7.80 10.14 17.21
CA SER A 261 7.78 9.62 18.58
C SER A 261 7.11 8.26 18.69
N LYS A 262 6.06 8.02 17.91
CA LYS A 262 5.30 6.76 17.88
C LYS A 262 5.70 5.84 16.73
N GLU A 263 6.51 6.34 15.80
CA GLU A 263 6.97 5.61 14.60
C GLU A 263 5.80 5.11 13.73
N LYS A 264 4.79 5.98 13.56
CA LYS A 264 3.58 5.73 12.77
C LYS A 264 3.48 6.72 11.63
N ALA A 265 3.00 6.24 10.49
CA ALA A 265 2.79 7.07 9.31
C ALA A 265 1.41 6.87 8.71
N THR A 266 0.90 7.91 8.08
CA THR A 266 -0.16 7.82 7.08
C THR A 266 0.34 8.46 5.80
N LEU A 267 0.42 7.68 4.76
CA LEU A 267 1.06 8.03 3.50
C LEU A 267 0.01 8.01 2.38
N TYR A 268 0.07 8.99 1.49
CA TYR A 268 -0.91 9.18 0.42
C TYR A 268 -0.27 9.02 -0.96
N ASN A 269 -1.09 9.06 -2.02
CA ASN A 269 -0.65 9.12 -3.42
C ASN A 269 0.23 7.93 -3.85
N ARG A 270 -0.20 6.70 -3.54
CA ARG A 270 0.47 5.45 -3.91
C ARG A 270 1.90 5.37 -3.38
N SER A 271 2.05 5.64 -2.11
CA SER A 271 3.31 5.42 -1.42
C SER A 271 3.69 3.94 -1.43
N LEU A 272 5.00 3.69 -1.39
CA LEU A 272 5.58 2.36 -1.46
C LEU A 272 6.40 2.08 -0.21
N ILE A 273 6.12 0.96 0.45
CA ILE A 273 6.93 0.40 1.54
C ILE A 273 7.61 -0.85 1.01
N VAL A 274 8.93 -0.91 1.12
CA VAL A 274 9.75 -2.06 0.73
C VAL A 274 10.33 -2.67 2.00
N GLY A 275 9.89 -3.86 2.35
CA GLY A 275 10.34 -4.62 3.51
C GLY A 275 11.71 -5.25 3.31
N LYS A 276 12.25 -5.84 4.36
CA LYS A 276 13.60 -6.42 4.41
C LYS A 276 13.80 -7.59 3.42
N ASN A 277 12.78 -8.39 3.20
CA ASN A 277 12.79 -9.51 2.26
C ASN A 277 12.35 -9.08 0.85
N ASN A 278 12.33 -7.77 0.59
CA ASN A 278 11.88 -7.17 -0.67
C ASN A 278 10.37 -7.35 -0.96
N GLU A 279 9.57 -7.61 0.07
CA GLU A 279 8.12 -7.47 -0.04
C GLU A 279 7.78 -5.99 -0.25
N LYS A 280 6.80 -5.72 -1.10
CA LYS A 280 6.40 -4.35 -1.46
C LYS A 280 4.93 -4.14 -1.21
N LEU A 281 4.60 -3.23 -0.30
CA LEU A 281 3.23 -2.82 -0.03
C LEU A 281 2.98 -1.42 -0.61
N THR A 282 1.91 -1.28 -1.39
CA THR A 282 1.44 0.01 -1.90
C THR A 282 -0.08 0.10 -1.90
N GLY A 283 -0.61 1.32 -1.93
CA GLY A 283 -2.03 1.63 -2.01
C GLY A 283 -2.25 3.13 -2.17
N ASP A 284 -3.48 3.57 -2.42
CA ASP A 284 -3.79 5.00 -2.55
C ASP A 284 -3.55 5.74 -1.23
N THR A 285 -3.83 5.08 -0.11
CA THR A 285 -3.47 5.49 1.25
C THR A 285 -2.86 4.29 1.96
N VAL A 286 -1.73 4.49 2.64
CA VAL A 286 -1.07 3.47 3.44
C VAL A 286 -0.89 4.00 4.85
N PHE A 287 -1.44 3.29 5.82
CA PHE A 287 -1.10 3.43 7.23
C PHE A 287 0.05 2.47 7.56
N TYR A 288 1.04 2.93 8.31
CA TYR A 288 2.18 2.11 8.71
C TYR A 288 2.51 2.32 10.18
N ASP A 289 2.67 1.22 10.91
CA ASP A 289 3.16 1.17 12.30
C ASP A 289 4.45 0.36 12.33
N ARG A 290 5.58 1.05 12.45
CA ARG A 290 6.89 0.43 12.44
C ARG A 290 7.12 -0.47 13.67
N ASN A 291 6.61 -0.07 14.83
CA ASN A 291 6.78 -0.81 16.07
C ASN A 291 6.08 -2.17 16.02
N GLU A 292 4.97 -2.28 15.28
CA GLU A 292 4.23 -3.53 15.09
C GLU A 292 4.66 -4.26 13.80
N GLY A 293 5.44 -3.62 12.92
CA GLY A 293 5.71 -4.13 11.58
C GLY A 293 4.44 -4.32 10.76
N TYR A 294 3.47 -3.41 10.94
CA TYR A 294 2.13 -3.50 10.38
C TYR A 294 1.89 -2.40 9.35
N GLY A 295 1.58 -2.81 8.14
CA GLY A 295 1.17 -1.94 7.05
C GLY A 295 -0.25 -2.24 6.61
N GLU A 296 -1.11 -1.22 6.51
CA GLU A 296 -2.49 -1.30 6.06
C GLU A 296 -2.70 -0.39 4.86
N ALA A 297 -3.27 -0.91 3.78
CA ALA A 297 -3.43 -0.19 2.52
C ALA A 297 -4.88 -0.12 2.07
N PHE A 298 -5.28 1.06 1.63
CA PHE A 298 -6.62 1.40 1.16
C PHE A 298 -6.57 1.91 -0.26
N GLY A 299 -7.50 1.45 -1.10
CA GLY A 299 -7.59 1.79 -2.53
C GLY A 299 -6.43 1.19 -3.32
N ARG A 300 -6.73 0.30 -4.26
CA ARG A 300 -5.77 -0.35 -5.15
C ARG A 300 -4.53 -0.88 -4.38
N MET A 301 -4.80 -1.53 -3.25
CA MET A 301 -3.75 -2.19 -2.46
C MET A 301 -3.06 -3.24 -3.31
N GLU A 302 -1.74 -3.28 -3.23
CA GLU A 302 -0.92 -4.32 -3.84
C GLU A 302 0.24 -4.69 -2.89
N LEU A 303 0.34 -5.97 -2.60
CA LEU A 303 1.45 -6.57 -1.86
C LEU A 303 2.19 -7.52 -2.81
N THR A 304 3.42 -7.19 -3.16
CA THR A 304 4.29 -8.02 -3.98
C THR A 304 5.23 -8.83 -3.08
N ASP A 305 5.21 -10.13 -3.25
CA ASP A 305 6.16 -11.06 -2.64
C ASP A 305 7.08 -11.62 -3.74
N SER A 306 8.30 -11.09 -3.79
CA SER A 306 9.27 -11.47 -4.82
C SER A 306 9.87 -12.85 -4.60
N VAL A 307 9.88 -13.36 -3.37
CA VAL A 307 10.42 -14.68 -3.01
C VAL A 307 9.54 -15.79 -3.60
N HIS A 308 8.23 -15.61 -3.46
CA HIS A 308 7.25 -16.60 -3.94
C HIS A 308 6.67 -16.23 -5.32
N SER A 309 7.19 -15.18 -5.97
CA SER A 309 6.67 -14.71 -7.27
C SER A 309 5.16 -14.47 -7.24
N THR A 310 4.64 -13.89 -6.16
CA THR A 310 3.21 -13.66 -5.97
C THR A 310 2.91 -12.18 -5.75
N ILE A 311 1.72 -11.79 -6.21
CA ILE A 311 1.15 -10.47 -5.93
C ILE A 311 -0.26 -10.68 -5.36
N LEU A 312 -0.51 -10.10 -4.20
CA LEU A 312 -1.83 -10.04 -3.57
C LEU A 312 -2.36 -8.62 -3.71
N ASP A 313 -3.49 -8.46 -4.38
CA ASP A 313 -4.11 -7.15 -4.60
C ASP A 313 -5.60 -7.12 -4.21
N GLY A 314 -6.13 -5.90 -4.02
CA GLY A 314 -7.53 -5.63 -3.64
C GLY A 314 -7.76 -4.16 -3.33
N ASP A 315 -9.02 -3.77 -3.02
CA ASP A 315 -9.28 -2.39 -2.61
C ASP A 315 -8.91 -2.11 -1.14
N TYR A 316 -8.69 -3.15 -0.36
CA TYR A 316 -8.25 -3.07 1.03
C TYR A 316 -7.44 -4.31 1.41
N GLY A 317 -6.38 -4.08 2.18
CA GLY A 317 -5.63 -5.18 2.78
C GLY A 317 -4.55 -4.70 3.75
N TYR A 318 -3.91 -5.65 4.39
CA TYR A 318 -2.79 -5.39 5.28
C TYR A 318 -1.70 -6.44 5.15
N HIS A 319 -0.51 -6.07 5.59
CA HIS A 319 0.62 -6.95 5.80
C HIS A 319 1.24 -6.70 7.17
N ASN A 320 1.52 -7.75 7.92
CA ASN A 320 2.28 -7.70 9.17
C ASN A 320 3.59 -8.48 9.00
N GLU A 321 4.70 -7.77 8.93
CA GLU A 321 6.04 -8.32 8.71
C GLU A 321 6.46 -9.27 9.84
N LYS A 322 6.19 -8.92 11.10
CA LYS A 322 6.60 -9.70 12.28
C LYS A 322 5.85 -11.01 12.42
N LEU A 323 4.59 -11.04 12.01
CA LEU A 323 3.72 -12.20 12.07
C LEU A 323 3.66 -12.96 10.74
N SER A 324 4.31 -12.43 9.70
CA SER A 324 4.25 -12.97 8.32
C SER A 324 2.82 -13.25 7.88
N ARG A 325 1.91 -12.29 8.17
CA ARG A 325 0.47 -12.40 7.85
C ARG A 325 0.06 -11.33 6.88
N SER A 326 -0.68 -11.73 5.85
CA SER A 326 -1.28 -10.81 4.89
C SER A 326 -2.75 -11.08 4.70
N PHE A 327 -3.46 -10.05 4.29
CA PHE A 327 -4.90 -10.10 4.05
C PHE A 327 -5.26 -9.15 2.92
N ALA A 328 -6.17 -9.57 2.04
CA ALA A 328 -6.79 -8.70 1.06
C ALA A 328 -8.29 -9.00 0.95
N THR A 329 -9.07 -7.97 0.66
CA THR A 329 -10.52 -8.05 0.43
C THR A 329 -11.00 -6.95 -0.50
N LYS A 330 -12.30 -6.94 -0.83
CA LYS A 330 -12.90 -6.03 -1.81
C LYS A 330 -12.17 -6.15 -3.15
N LYS A 331 -12.58 -7.13 -3.93
CA LYS A 331 -11.92 -7.58 -5.17
C LYS A 331 -10.52 -8.14 -4.92
N ALA A 332 -10.37 -8.90 -3.85
CA ALA A 332 -9.11 -9.56 -3.57
C ALA A 332 -8.72 -10.49 -4.72
N ARG A 333 -7.46 -10.41 -5.14
CA ARG A 333 -6.86 -11.25 -6.17
C ARG A 333 -5.45 -11.63 -5.77
N ALA A 334 -5.12 -12.91 -5.90
CA ALA A 334 -3.74 -13.38 -5.88
C ALA A 334 -3.31 -13.72 -7.31
N ARG A 335 -2.11 -13.28 -7.69
CA ARG A 335 -1.45 -13.59 -8.96
C ARG A 335 -0.17 -14.35 -8.66
N GLU A 336 -0.02 -15.54 -9.20
CA GLU A 336 1.20 -16.31 -9.09
C GLU A 336 1.84 -16.45 -10.48
N PHE A 337 3.07 -16.00 -10.59
CA PHE A 337 3.82 -15.97 -11.83
C PHE A 337 4.72 -17.21 -11.94
N SER A 338 4.45 -18.09 -12.88
CA SER A 338 5.37 -19.14 -13.29
C SER A 338 6.09 -18.74 -14.58
N LYS A 339 7.07 -19.55 -15.02
CA LYS A 339 7.87 -19.24 -16.22
C LYS A 339 7.03 -19.09 -17.48
N ASP A 340 5.95 -19.83 -17.58
CA ASP A 340 5.19 -19.98 -18.83
C ASP A 340 3.76 -19.44 -18.75
N ASP A 341 3.23 -19.18 -17.55
CA ASP A 341 1.83 -18.76 -17.37
C ASP A 341 1.61 -18.11 -15.99
N THR A 342 0.49 -17.43 -15.83
CA THR A 342 0.08 -16.80 -14.58
C THR A 342 -1.24 -17.39 -14.08
N LEU A 343 -1.26 -17.79 -12.81
CA LEU A 343 -2.49 -18.14 -12.11
C LEU A 343 -3.11 -16.88 -11.51
N TYR A 344 -4.37 -16.64 -11.80
CA TYR A 344 -5.20 -15.57 -11.24
C TYR A 344 -6.24 -16.20 -10.33
N LEU A 345 -6.22 -15.88 -9.06
CA LEU A 345 -7.13 -16.41 -8.04
C LEU A 345 -7.91 -15.27 -7.38
N HIS A 346 -9.22 -15.37 -7.33
CA HIS A 346 -10.12 -14.48 -6.63
C HIS A 346 -10.88 -15.21 -5.53
N GLY A 347 -11.17 -14.52 -4.46
CA GLY A 347 -12.14 -14.84 -3.42
C GLY A 347 -12.58 -13.55 -2.74
N ASP A 348 -13.69 -13.52 -2.05
CA ASP A 348 -14.14 -12.32 -1.31
C ASP A 348 -13.05 -11.85 -0.32
N THR A 349 -12.29 -12.80 0.23
CA THR A 349 -11.09 -12.56 1.04
C THR A 349 -9.98 -13.54 0.68
N ILE A 350 -8.73 -13.05 0.72
CA ILE A 350 -7.53 -13.89 0.62
C ILE A 350 -6.64 -13.59 1.83
N ARG A 351 -6.16 -14.63 2.49
CA ARG A 351 -5.29 -14.55 3.68
C ARG A 351 -4.07 -15.43 3.48
N THR A 352 -2.93 -14.94 3.95
CA THR A 352 -1.72 -15.75 4.04
C THR A 352 -1.11 -15.63 5.42
N TYR A 353 -0.53 -16.70 5.93
CA TYR A 353 0.21 -16.71 7.19
C TYR A 353 1.19 -17.90 7.21
N LEU A 354 2.12 -17.88 8.15
CA LEU A 354 2.99 -19.03 8.42
C LEU A 354 2.35 -19.90 9.52
N ASP A 355 2.42 -21.22 9.35
CA ASP A 355 2.01 -22.19 10.35
C ASP A 355 3.06 -22.34 11.49
N GLU A 356 2.89 -23.34 12.37
CA GLU A 356 3.79 -23.60 13.50
C GLU A 356 5.21 -23.98 13.04
N ASP A 357 5.35 -24.59 11.87
CA ASP A 357 6.63 -24.99 11.26
C ASP A 357 7.23 -23.88 10.37
N SER A 358 6.64 -22.68 10.38
CA SER A 358 7.03 -21.54 9.54
C SER A 358 6.85 -21.78 8.04
N LEU A 359 5.90 -22.66 7.67
CA LEU A 359 5.52 -22.92 6.30
C LEU A 359 4.25 -22.14 5.94
N ARG A 360 4.13 -21.80 4.67
CA ARG A 360 3.07 -20.91 4.20
C ARG A 360 1.71 -21.60 4.11
N VAL A 361 0.69 -20.94 4.63
CA VAL A 361 -0.72 -21.27 4.42
C VAL A 361 -1.41 -20.14 3.70
N MET A 362 -2.13 -20.44 2.62
CA MET A 362 -2.99 -19.50 1.90
C MET A 362 -4.44 -19.95 1.95
N ILE A 363 -5.35 -19.04 2.28
CA ILE A 363 -6.79 -19.32 2.31
C ILE A 363 -7.51 -18.27 1.46
N ALA A 364 -8.26 -18.70 0.46
CA ALA A 364 -9.20 -17.88 -0.28
C ALA A 364 -10.63 -18.32 0.04
N SER A 365 -11.52 -17.39 0.39
CA SER A 365 -12.92 -17.69 0.73
C SER A 365 -13.76 -16.43 0.92
N PRO A 366 -15.09 -16.49 0.80
CA PRO A 366 -15.83 -17.43 -0.02
C PRO A 366 -15.78 -17.08 -1.50
N LYS A 367 -16.50 -17.85 -2.31
CA LYS A 367 -16.73 -17.60 -3.75
C LYS A 367 -15.44 -17.54 -4.57
N VAL A 368 -14.63 -18.55 -4.39
CA VAL A 368 -13.35 -18.68 -5.06
C VAL A 368 -13.55 -18.96 -6.56
N ARG A 369 -12.83 -18.24 -7.38
CA ARG A 369 -12.73 -18.40 -8.84
C ARG A 369 -11.28 -18.21 -9.23
N PHE A 370 -10.78 -19.09 -10.11
CA PHE A 370 -9.42 -18.94 -10.61
C PHE A 370 -9.32 -19.23 -12.10
N TYR A 371 -8.36 -18.60 -12.71
CA TYR A 371 -8.07 -18.71 -14.13
C TYR A 371 -6.58 -18.91 -14.38
N ARG A 372 -6.28 -19.91 -15.18
CA ARG A 372 -5.03 -20.15 -15.85
C ARG A 372 -5.38 -20.63 -17.25
N VAL A 373 -4.54 -20.41 -18.27
CA VAL A 373 -4.88 -20.73 -19.67
C VAL A 373 -5.35 -22.17 -19.84
N ASN A 374 -4.66 -23.12 -19.20
CA ASN A 374 -4.96 -24.56 -19.30
C ASN A 374 -5.80 -25.13 -18.16
N LEU A 375 -6.14 -24.32 -17.14
CA LEU A 375 -6.89 -24.78 -15.96
C LEU A 375 -7.73 -23.64 -15.38
N GLN A 376 -9.03 -23.85 -15.28
CA GLN A 376 -9.96 -22.92 -14.63
C GLN A 376 -10.73 -23.64 -13.54
N GLY A 377 -11.24 -22.89 -12.56
CA GLY A 377 -12.04 -23.51 -11.52
C GLY A 377 -12.82 -22.55 -10.66
N VAL A 378 -13.79 -23.13 -9.96
CA VAL A 378 -14.62 -22.43 -8.97
C VAL A 378 -14.84 -23.36 -7.75
N CYS A 379 -14.94 -22.76 -6.57
CA CYS A 379 -15.35 -23.43 -5.33
C CYS A 379 -15.81 -22.37 -4.30
N ASP A 380 -16.30 -22.78 -3.14
CA ASP A 380 -16.55 -21.84 -2.04
C ASP A 380 -15.24 -21.39 -1.38
N SER A 381 -14.40 -22.31 -1.03
CA SER A 381 -13.15 -22.04 -0.33
C SER A 381 -12.00 -22.92 -0.81
N MET A 382 -10.82 -22.33 -0.77
CA MET A 382 -9.57 -22.95 -1.18
C MET A 382 -8.52 -22.75 -0.09
N VAL A 383 -7.78 -23.80 0.24
CA VAL A 383 -6.68 -23.78 1.22
C VAL A 383 -5.47 -24.43 0.58
N PHE A 384 -4.37 -23.72 0.54
CA PHE A 384 -3.06 -24.25 0.19
C PHE A 384 -2.21 -24.35 1.45
N GLU A 385 -1.68 -25.55 1.73
CA GLU A 385 -0.80 -25.83 2.85
C GLU A 385 0.56 -26.31 2.29
N GLU A 386 1.59 -25.50 2.49
CA GLU A 386 2.94 -25.80 1.97
C GLU A 386 3.56 -27.00 2.70
N SER A 387 3.26 -27.19 3.99
CA SER A 387 3.72 -28.32 4.81
C SER A 387 3.42 -29.67 4.19
N ASP A 388 2.24 -29.81 3.64
CA ASP A 388 1.77 -31.06 3.02
C ASP A 388 1.88 -31.00 1.49
N SER A 389 2.24 -29.86 0.92
CA SER A 389 2.19 -29.59 -0.53
C SER A 389 0.82 -29.93 -1.13
N ILE A 390 -0.26 -29.52 -0.46
CA ILE A 390 -1.64 -29.85 -0.83
C ILE A 390 -2.47 -28.59 -1.01
N LEU A 391 -3.18 -28.53 -2.14
CA LEU A 391 -4.26 -27.58 -2.39
C LEU A 391 -5.61 -28.29 -2.19
N LYS A 392 -6.42 -27.81 -1.25
CA LYS A 392 -7.74 -28.34 -0.94
C LYS A 392 -8.82 -27.35 -1.36
N MET A 393 -9.81 -27.83 -2.10
CA MET A 393 -10.98 -27.05 -2.53
C MET A 393 -12.24 -27.67 -1.95
N TYR A 394 -13.11 -26.85 -1.38
CA TYR A 394 -14.28 -27.27 -0.62
C TYR A 394 -15.57 -26.69 -1.18
N LYS A 395 -16.69 -27.37 -0.89
CA LYS A 395 -18.05 -27.04 -1.28
C LYS A 395 -18.23 -26.93 -2.80
N HIS A 396 -18.43 -28.09 -3.38
CA HIS A 396 -18.76 -28.26 -4.79
C HIS A 396 -17.76 -27.65 -5.78
N PRO A 397 -16.47 -27.92 -5.66
CA PRO A 397 -15.48 -27.49 -6.62
C PRO A 397 -15.80 -28.02 -8.02
N VAL A 398 -15.63 -27.16 -9.01
CA VAL A 398 -15.69 -27.50 -10.44
C VAL A 398 -14.41 -27.03 -11.10
N LEU A 399 -13.75 -27.91 -11.83
CA LEU A 399 -12.50 -27.65 -12.54
C LEU A 399 -12.66 -27.94 -14.03
N TRP A 400 -12.03 -27.11 -14.87
CA TRP A 400 -12.00 -27.29 -16.32
C TRP A 400 -10.57 -27.30 -16.83
N SER A 401 -10.31 -28.22 -17.77
CA SER A 401 -9.08 -28.26 -18.55
C SER A 401 -9.41 -28.67 -19.99
N GLY A 402 -9.25 -27.73 -20.94
CA GLY A 402 -9.75 -27.91 -22.30
C GLY A 402 -11.25 -28.19 -22.32
N GLU A 403 -11.67 -29.24 -22.99
CA GLU A 403 -13.07 -29.69 -23.09
C GLU A 403 -13.48 -30.64 -21.93
N ARG A 404 -12.69 -30.68 -20.87
CA ARG A 404 -12.95 -31.57 -19.72
C ARG A 404 -13.37 -30.78 -18.50
N GLN A 405 -14.31 -31.36 -17.75
CA GLN A 405 -14.79 -30.86 -16.48
C GLN A 405 -14.75 -31.97 -15.44
N ILE A 406 -14.24 -31.64 -14.25
CA ILE A 406 -14.34 -32.51 -13.07
C ILE A 406 -15.03 -31.75 -11.94
N PHE A 407 -15.83 -32.45 -11.15
CA PHE A 407 -16.50 -31.88 -9.99
C PHE A 407 -16.78 -32.96 -8.93
N GLY A 408 -16.99 -32.49 -7.69
CA GLY A 408 -17.26 -33.34 -6.55
C GLY A 408 -17.60 -32.50 -5.31
N ASN A 409 -17.63 -33.10 -4.13
CA ASN A 409 -17.83 -32.34 -2.88
C ASN A 409 -16.54 -31.61 -2.47
N GLU A 410 -15.40 -32.23 -2.74
CA GLU A 410 -14.06 -31.71 -2.45
C GLU A 410 -13.10 -32.13 -3.56
N VAL A 411 -12.04 -31.34 -3.77
CA VAL A 411 -10.89 -31.69 -4.61
C VAL A 411 -9.61 -31.39 -3.85
N HIS A 412 -8.72 -32.38 -3.78
CA HIS A 412 -7.39 -32.26 -3.18
C HIS A 412 -6.34 -32.45 -4.28
N VAL A 413 -5.48 -31.48 -4.48
CA VAL A 413 -4.37 -31.53 -5.45
C VAL A 413 -3.07 -31.62 -4.68
N HIS A 414 -2.33 -32.70 -4.92
CA HIS A 414 -1.03 -32.95 -4.31
C HIS A 414 0.08 -32.58 -5.27
N PHE A 415 1.06 -31.88 -4.78
CA PHE A 415 2.22 -31.44 -5.55
C PHE A 415 3.46 -32.26 -5.14
N ASN A 416 4.32 -32.52 -6.11
CA ASN A 416 5.66 -33.04 -5.93
C ASN A 416 6.62 -31.98 -6.47
N ASP A 417 7.44 -31.39 -5.60
CA ASP A 417 8.24 -30.19 -5.86
C ASP A 417 7.38 -29.03 -6.38
N SER A 418 7.32 -28.81 -7.67
CA SER A 418 6.55 -27.70 -8.27
C SER A 418 5.50 -28.16 -9.28
N THR A 419 5.27 -29.47 -9.39
CA THR A 419 4.33 -30.05 -10.36
C THR A 419 3.22 -30.83 -9.68
N VAL A 420 2.07 -30.92 -10.33
CA VAL A 420 0.99 -31.77 -9.84
C VAL A 420 1.40 -33.23 -9.93
N ASP A 421 1.39 -33.93 -8.80
CA ASP A 421 1.58 -35.39 -8.73
C ASP A 421 0.26 -36.10 -8.97
N TYR A 422 -0.74 -35.82 -8.14
CA TYR A 422 -2.08 -36.35 -8.35
C TYR A 422 -3.17 -35.44 -7.80
N ALA A 423 -4.37 -35.56 -8.37
CA ALA A 423 -5.57 -34.91 -7.87
C ALA A 423 -6.54 -36.01 -7.36
N GLU A 424 -7.17 -35.72 -6.22
CA GLU A 424 -8.10 -36.66 -5.57
C GLU A 424 -9.45 -35.99 -5.34
N LEU A 425 -10.53 -36.70 -5.71
CA LEU A 425 -11.91 -36.37 -5.38
C LEU A 425 -12.41 -37.43 -4.40
N PRO A 426 -12.41 -37.18 -3.10
CA PRO A 426 -12.67 -38.20 -2.10
C PRO A 426 -14.12 -38.66 -2.02
N ASN A 427 -15.07 -37.83 -2.49
CA ASN A 427 -16.51 -38.11 -2.43
C ASN A 427 -17.25 -37.55 -3.64
N SER A 428 -18.24 -38.32 -4.13
CA SER A 428 -19.18 -37.93 -5.21
C SER A 428 -18.45 -37.42 -6.45
N ALA A 429 -17.44 -38.17 -6.89
CA ALA A 429 -16.57 -37.78 -7.98
C ALA A 429 -17.24 -37.92 -9.35
N PHE A 430 -17.14 -36.89 -10.16
CA PHE A 430 -17.66 -36.90 -11.54
C PHE A 430 -16.65 -36.22 -12.48
N ALA A 431 -16.43 -36.86 -13.64
CA ALA A 431 -15.64 -36.34 -14.75
C ALA A 431 -16.45 -36.39 -16.04
N ALA A 432 -16.39 -35.34 -16.85
CA ALA A 432 -17.04 -35.28 -18.16
C ALA A 432 -16.11 -34.64 -19.19
N GLU A 433 -16.17 -35.13 -20.43
CA GLU A 433 -15.47 -34.56 -21.57
C GLU A 433 -16.50 -34.24 -22.67
N HIS A 434 -16.54 -32.99 -23.10
CA HIS A 434 -17.44 -32.52 -24.15
C HIS A 434 -16.91 -32.91 -25.53
N LEU A 435 -17.70 -33.62 -26.30
CA LEU A 435 -17.35 -34.12 -27.64
C LEU A 435 -18.00 -33.32 -28.78
N GLY A 436 -18.80 -32.33 -28.43
CA GLY A 436 -19.59 -31.51 -29.32
C GLY A 436 -21.09 -31.76 -29.18
N GLU A 437 -21.90 -30.75 -29.51
CA GLU A 437 -23.37 -30.74 -29.38
C GLU A 437 -23.87 -31.21 -28.00
N ILE A 438 -24.51 -32.40 -27.94
CA ILE A 438 -25.09 -32.97 -26.72
C ILE A 438 -24.28 -34.18 -26.21
N TYR A 439 -23.14 -34.47 -26.78
CA TYR A 439 -22.37 -35.68 -26.52
C TYR A 439 -21.24 -35.44 -25.55
N TYR A 440 -21.15 -36.36 -24.56
CA TYR A 440 -20.15 -36.27 -23.50
C TYR A 440 -19.65 -37.68 -23.14
N ASN A 441 -18.33 -37.85 -23.05
CA ASN A 441 -17.78 -38.95 -22.26
C ASN A 441 -17.96 -38.65 -20.80
N GLN A 442 -18.35 -39.62 -19.99
CA GLN A 442 -18.68 -39.39 -18.57
C GLN A 442 -18.16 -40.55 -17.73
N ILE A 443 -17.61 -40.20 -16.57
CA ILE A 443 -17.16 -41.17 -15.56
C ILE A 443 -17.63 -40.66 -14.20
N SER A 444 -18.27 -41.52 -13.43
CA SER A 444 -18.67 -41.23 -12.06
C SER A 444 -18.26 -42.34 -11.10
N GLY A 445 -18.11 -41.96 -9.84
CA GLY A 445 -17.80 -42.90 -8.77
C GLY A 445 -17.80 -42.26 -7.40
N ARG A 446 -17.61 -43.05 -6.36
CA ARG A 446 -17.53 -42.56 -5.00
C ARG A 446 -16.27 -41.69 -4.80
N LYS A 447 -15.12 -42.22 -5.22
CA LYS A 447 -13.81 -41.60 -5.14
C LYS A 447 -13.11 -41.69 -6.50
N MET A 448 -12.36 -40.63 -6.84
CA MET A 448 -11.58 -40.59 -8.07
C MET A 448 -10.18 -40.06 -7.76
N LYS A 449 -9.16 -40.63 -8.42
CA LYS A 449 -7.77 -40.19 -8.28
C LYS A 449 -7.12 -40.16 -9.66
N ALA A 450 -6.64 -38.95 -10.05
CA ALA A 450 -5.97 -38.72 -11.33
C ALA A 450 -4.48 -38.48 -11.08
N TYR A 451 -3.61 -39.24 -11.73
CA TYR A 451 -2.16 -39.11 -11.64
C TYR A 451 -1.60 -38.40 -12.86
N PHE A 452 -0.64 -37.53 -12.62
CA PHE A 452 -0.03 -36.68 -13.63
C PHE A 452 1.45 -36.97 -13.79
N GLU A 453 1.94 -36.88 -15.01
CA GLU A 453 3.35 -36.92 -15.37
C GLU A 453 3.60 -35.86 -16.47
N ASN A 454 4.57 -34.98 -16.26
CA ASN A 454 4.85 -33.85 -17.16
C ASN A 454 3.60 -32.99 -17.42
N GLN A 455 2.81 -32.70 -16.39
CA GLN A 455 1.56 -31.94 -16.42
C GLN A 455 0.42 -32.56 -17.27
N GLU A 456 0.58 -33.78 -17.73
CA GLU A 456 -0.47 -34.52 -18.43
C GLU A 456 -0.98 -35.68 -17.57
N MET A 457 -2.30 -35.86 -17.53
CA MET A 457 -2.89 -37.03 -16.84
C MET A 457 -2.48 -38.31 -17.56
N ARG A 458 -1.93 -39.28 -16.79
CA ARG A 458 -1.48 -40.58 -17.28
C ARG A 458 -2.32 -41.72 -16.80
N LYS A 459 -2.97 -41.55 -15.65
CA LYS A 459 -3.76 -42.61 -15.04
C LYS A 459 -4.93 -42.01 -14.29
N LEU A 460 -6.09 -42.66 -14.41
CA LEU A 460 -7.28 -42.31 -13.63
C LEU A 460 -7.76 -43.57 -12.92
N GLU A 461 -7.97 -43.50 -11.61
CA GLU A 461 -8.55 -44.54 -10.77
C GLU A 461 -9.90 -44.09 -10.23
N VAL A 462 -10.88 -44.94 -10.26
CA VAL A 462 -12.19 -44.77 -9.65
C VAL A 462 -12.47 -45.89 -8.68
N ASP A 463 -12.79 -45.50 -7.44
CA ASP A 463 -13.09 -46.44 -6.35
C ASP A 463 -14.54 -46.27 -5.87
N GLY A 464 -15.27 -47.34 -5.95
CA GLY A 464 -16.65 -47.48 -5.49
C GLY A 464 -17.67 -46.97 -6.50
N ASN A 465 -18.51 -47.85 -6.97
CA ASN A 465 -19.60 -47.57 -7.91
C ASN A 465 -19.14 -46.85 -9.18
N ALA A 466 -18.07 -47.37 -9.78
CA ALA A 466 -17.55 -46.81 -11.02
C ALA A 466 -18.53 -47.02 -12.16
N VAL A 467 -19.02 -45.95 -12.77
CA VAL A 467 -19.89 -45.97 -13.94
C VAL A 467 -19.28 -45.12 -15.04
N VAL A 468 -19.24 -45.70 -16.24
CA VAL A 468 -18.68 -45.04 -17.43
C VAL A 468 -19.74 -44.97 -18.52
N LEU A 469 -19.82 -43.86 -19.20
CA LEU A 469 -20.51 -43.68 -20.48
C LEU A 469 -19.52 -43.07 -21.46
N MET A 470 -19.21 -43.79 -22.51
CA MET A 470 -18.27 -43.33 -23.55
C MET A 470 -18.89 -43.46 -24.94
N LEU A 471 -18.53 -42.53 -25.81
CA LEU A 471 -18.84 -42.59 -27.23
C LEU A 471 -17.53 -42.89 -27.99
N PRO A 472 -17.26 -44.17 -28.31
CA PRO A 472 -16.08 -44.51 -29.09
C PRO A 472 -16.16 -43.85 -30.47
N MET A 473 -15.10 -43.15 -30.84
CA MET A 473 -14.97 -42.54 -32.18
C MET A 473 -14.58 -43.63 -33.16
N GLU A 474 -15.28 -43.68 -34.30
CA GLU A 474 -14.98 -44.56 -35.42
C GLU A 474 -13.84 -44.00 -36.26
N ASN A 475 -13.31 -44.80 -37.21
CA ASN A 475 -12.18 -44.42 -38.05
C ASN A 475 -12.44 -43.20 -38.96
N ASP A 476 -13.70 -42.88 -39.21
CA ASP A 476 -14.15 -41.71 -39.99
C ASP A 476 -14.46 -40.49 -39.15
N SER A 477 -14.03 -40.49 -37.89
CA SER A 477 -14.28 -39.42 -36.89
C SER A 477 -15.76 -39.20 -36.55
N THR A 478 -16.60 -40.23 -36.72
CA THR A 478 -18.02 -40.19 -36.35
C THR A 478 -18.29 -40.99 -35.08
N TYR A 479 -19.41 -40.72 -34.40
CA TYR A 479 -19.94 -41.50 -33.28
C TYR A 479 -21.20 -42.25 -33.74
N ASN A 480 -21.22 -43.56 -33.63
CA ASN A 480 -22.35 -44.36 -34.04
C ASN A 480 -23.04 -45.09 -32.87
N LYS A 481 -22.39 -45.17 -31.73
CA LYS A 481 -22.89 -45.86 -30.53
C LYS A 481 -22.36 -45.19 -29.26
N TYR A 482 -23.05 -45.39 -28.15
CA TYR A 482 -22.49 -45.20 -26.82
C TYR A 482 -22.30 -46.56 -26.12
N VAL A 483 -21.32 -46.56 -25.22
CA VAL A 483 -21.02 -47.73 -24.37
C VAL A 483 -21.15 -47.31 -22.93
N THR A 484 -21.95 -48.02 -22.14
CA THR A 484 -21.98 -47.88 -20.69
C THR A 484 -21.37 -49.12 -20.04
N SER A 485 -20.63 -48.89 -18.96
CA SER A 485 -20.06 -49.98 -18.14
C SER A 485 -20.15 -49.59 -16.66
N GLU A 486 -20.44 -50.59 -15.84
CA GLU A 486 -20.55 -50.45 -14.38
C GLU A 486 -19.69 -51.50 -13.68
N GLY A 487 -19.02 -51.08 -12.60
CA GLY A 487 -18.20 -51.97 -11.77
C GLY A 487 -17.87 -51.32 -10.43
N SER A 488 -17.21 -52.06 -9.55
CA SER A 488 -16.81 -51.49 -8.26
C SER A 488 -15.58 -50.57 -8.40
N TYR A 489 -14.67 -50.93 -9.30
CA TYR A 489 -13.39 -50.22 -9.51
C TYR A 489 -13.13 -50.04 -11.00
N LEU A 490 -12.44 -48.93 -11.33
CA LEU A 490 -11.96 -48.68 -12.67
C LEU A 490 -10.55 -48.12 -12.61
N THR A 491 -9.69 -48.57 -13.52
CA THR A 491 -8.42 -47.89 -13.82
C THR A 491 -8.34 -47.66 -15.32
N MET A 492 -8.04 -46.44 -15.68
CA MET A 492 -7.82 -45.99 -17.04
C MET A 492 -6.38 -45.49 -17.19
N TRP A 493 -5.68 -45.92 -18.21
CA TRP A 493 -4.36 -45.43 -18.60
C TRP A 493 -4.47 -44.62 -19.87
N LEU A 494 -3.68 -43.54 -19.94
CA LEU A 494 -3.69 -42.60 -21.04
C LEU A 494 -2.29 -42.42 -21.64
N LYS A 495 -2.23 -42.38 -22.95
CA LYS A 495 -1.03 -42.03 -23.72
C LYS A 495 -0.78 -40.52 -23.64
N PRO A 496 0.41 -40.04 -24.11
CA PRO A 496 0.60 -38.63 -24.42
C PRO A 496 -0.55 -38.10 -25.29
N LYS A 497 -0.92 -36.83 -25.07
CA LYS A 497 -2.11 -36.16 -25.66
C LYS A 497 -3.44 -36.73 -25.13
N GLN A 498 -3.40 -37.47 -24.03
CA GLN A 498 -4.57 -37.94 -23.27
C GLN A 498 -5.52 -38.86 -24.05
N GLU A 499 -5.02 -39.61 -25.02
CA GLU A 499 -5.76 -40.71 -25.66
C GLU A 499 -5.86 -41.89 -24.71
N VAL A 500 -7.03 -42.52 -24.65
CA VAL A 500 -7.23 -43.71 -23.82
C VAL A 500 -6.41 -44.88 -24.39
N GLU A 501 -5.48 -45.42 -23.57
CA GLU A 501 -4.68 -46.58 -23.92
C GLU A 501 -5.34 -47.89 -23.48
N LYS A 502 -5.82 -47.92 -22.22
CA LYS A 502 -6.39 -49.12 -21.62
C LYS A 502 -7.38 -48.74 -20.54
N ILE A 503 -8.49 -49.47 -20.47
CA ILE A 503 -9.45 -49.40 -19.39
C ILE A 503 -9.53 -50.80 -18.76
N ASN A 504 -9.45 -50.87 -17.45
CA ASN A 504 -9.70 -52.06 -16.65
C ASN A 504 -10.80 -51.77 -15.63
N MET A 505 -11.83 -52.59 -15.59
CA MET A 505 -12.93 -52.50 -14.65
C MET A 505 -13.14 -53.84 -13.97
N TRP A 506 -13.37 -53.83 -12.66
CA TRP A 506 -13.51 -55.07 -11.86
C TRP A 506 -14.24 -54.83 -10.53
N PRO A 507 -14.67 -55.88 -9.79
CA PRO A 507 -14.91 -57.24 -10.27
C PRO A 507 -16.23 -57.27 -11.05
N ASN A 508 -16.39 -58.29 -11.89
CA ASN A 508 -17.63 -58.60 -12.61
C ASN A 508 -18.30 -57.38 -13.29
N PRO A 509 -17.59 -56.68 -14.18
CA PRO A 509 -18.18 -55.52 -14.84
C PRO A 509 -19.38 -55.93 -15.69
N THR A 510 -20.39 -55.09 -15.68
CA THR A 510 -21.53 -55.17 -16.61
C THR A 510 -21.47 -54.04 -17.59
N GLY A 511 -21.95 -54.22 -18.81
CA GLY A 511 -21.95 -53.15 -19.80
C GLY A 511 -22.84 -53.45 -20.98
N LYS A 512 -23.21 -52.38 -21.70
CA LYS A 512 -23.97 -52.46 -22.94
C LYS A 512 -23.45 -51.45 -23.96
N ALA A 513 -23.55 -51.82 -25.23
CA ALA A 513 -23.31 -50.91 -26.36
C ALA A 513 -24.63 -50.69 -27.09
N VAL A 514 -25.01 -49.46 -27.29
CA VAL A 514 -26.28 -49.09 -27.91
C VAL A 514 -26.03 -48.13 -29.09
N PRO A 515 -26.56 -48.44 -30.28
CA PRO A 515 -26.48 -47.52 -31.41
C PRO A 515 -27.18 -46.17 -31.10
N LEU A 516 -26.55 -45.05 -31.47
CA LEU A 516 -27.08 -43.69 -31.15
C LEU A 516 -28.48 -43.47 -31.73
N TYR A 517 -28.76 -43.99 -32.91
CA TYR A 517 -30.09 -43.85 -33.54
C TYR A 517 -31.23 -44.56 -32.80
N LEU A 518 -30.90 -45.48 -31.88
CA LEU A 518 -31.86 -46.16 -31.00
C LEU A 518 -31.93 -45.54 -29.60
N SER A 519 -31.05 -44.60 -29.30
CA SER A 519 -30.95 -44.05 -27.94
C SER A 519 -31.96 -42.95 -27.69
N LYS A 520 -32.39 -42.83 -26.44
CA LYS A 520 -33.15 -41.66 -25.96
C LYS A 520 -32.13 -40.64 -25.41
N LYS A 521 -32.42 -39.35 -25.55
CA LYS A 521 -31.58 -38.31 -25.04
C LYS A 521 -31.21 -38.45 -23.54
N SER A 522 -32.17 -38.95 -22.74
CA SER A 522 -31.95 -39.21 -21.30
C SER A 522 -30.96 -40.31 -21.00
N GLU A 523 -30.71 -41.23 -21.96
CA GLU A 523 -29.77 -42.34 -21.79
C GLU A 523 -28.31 -41.95 -22.10
N LEU A 524 -28.08 -40.76 -22.65
CA LEU A 524 -26.78 -40.18 -22.95
C LEU A 524 -26.13 -39.49 -21.75
N TYR A 525 -26.79 -39.49 -20.61
CA TYR A 525 -26.28 -38.86 -19.38
C TYR A 525 -26.38 -39.78 -18.20
N LEU A 526 -25.26 -39.89 -17.46
CA LEU A 526 -25.21 -40.58 -16.18
C LEU A 526 -25.98 -39.81 -15.11
N THR A 527 -26.48 -40.51 -14.11
CA THR A 527 -27.09 -39.90 -12.94
C THR A 527 -26.11 -38.94 -12.28
N GLY A 528 -26.54 -37.70 -12.03
CA GLY A 528 -25.69 -36.66 -11.46
C GLY A 528 -24.90 -35.83 -12.48
N PHE A 529 -25.02 -36.13 -13.79
CA PHE A 529 -24.39 -35.34 -14.83
C PHE A 529 -24.85 -33.86 -14.76
N GLN A 530 -23.88 -32.94 -14.74
CA GLN A 530 -24.07 -31.51 -14.86
C GLN A 530 -22.90 -30.91 -15.64
N TRP A 531 -23.21 -30.03 -16.61
CA TRP A 531 -22.20 -29.29 -17.34
C TRP A 531 -22.27 -27.81 -16.94
N HIS A 532 -21.23 -27.29 -16.31
CA HIS A 532 -21.21 -26.01 -15.61
C HIS A 532 -20.53 -24.91 -16.42
N GLU A 533 -20.66 -24.87 -17.74
CA GLU A 533 -19.98 -23.90 -18.59
C GLU A 533 -20.22 -22.43 -18.20
N ALA A 534 -21.43 -22.12 -17.71
CA ALA A 534 -21.77 -20.76 -17.26
C ALA A 534 -20.90 -20.27 -16.07
N LEU A 535 -20.37 -21.19 -15.28
CA LEU A 535 -19.51 -20.91 -14.14
C LEU A 535 -18.03 -20.72 -14.54
N ARG A 536 -17.62 -21.25 -15.69
CA ARG A 536 -16.22 -21.28 -16.11
C ARG A 536 -15.67 -19.87 -16.29
N PRO A 537 -14.55 -19.49 -15.61
CA PRO A 537 -13.82 -18.25 -15.89
C PRO A 537 -13.24 -18.29 -17.31
N LYS A 538 -13.45 -17.21 -18.08
CA LYS A 538 -13.05 -17.15 -19.50
C LYS A 538 -11.71 -16.42 -19.71
N ASP A 539 -11.38 -15.51 -18.80
CA ASP A 539 -10.17 -14.70 -18.85
C ASP A 539 -9.75 -14.27 -17.43
N PRO A 540 -8.58 -13.62 -17.25
CA PRO A 540 -8.08 -13.16 -15.95
C PRO A 540 -9.00 -12.20 -15.20
N GLU A 541 -9.85 -11.43 -15.88
CA GLU A 541 -10.76 -10.47 -15.24
C GLU A 541 -12.14 -11.10 -14.96
N ASP A 542 -12.51 -12.17 -15.66
CA ASP A 542 -13.77 -12.90 -15.44
C ASP A 542 -13.82 -13.61 -14.06
N ILE A 543 -12.69 -13.71 -13.36
CA ILE A 543 -12.65 -14.24 -11.99
C ILE A 543 -13.47 -13.40 -11.01
N PHE A 544 -13.69 -12.10 -11.28
CA PHE A 544 -14.50 -11.22 -10.45
C PHE A 544 -16.00 -11.31 -10.72
N ARG A 545 -16.40 -11.94 -11.83
CA ARG A 545 -17.80 -12.17 -12.13
C ARG A 545 -18.36 -13.26 -11.21
N ILE A 546 -19.47 -13.00 -10.55
CA ILE A 546 -20.20 -13.99 -9.73
C ILE A 546 -21.49 -14.34 -10.46
N PRO A 547 -21.54 -15.41 -11.26
CA PRO A 547 -22.75 -15.88 -11.90
C PRO A 547 -23.80 -16.30 -10.87
N GLN A 548 -25.09 -16.16 -11.20
CA GLN A 548 -26.18 -16.58 -10.33
C GLN A 548 -26.08 -18.08 -10.02
N GLU A 549 -25.72 -18.89 -11.01
CA GLU A 549 -25.53 -20.33 -10.89
C GLU A 549 -24.47 -20.71 -9.84
N MET A 550 -23.51 -19.83 -9.54
CA MET A 550 -22.53 -20.03 -8.48
C MET A 550 -23.19 -19.93 -7.10
N ASN A 551 -24.06 -18.96 -6.88
CA ASN A 551 -24.80 -18.86 -5.62
C ASN A 551 -25.71 -20.08 -5.43
N ASP A 552 -26.34 -20.55 -6.52
CA ASP A 552 -27.19 -21.74 -6.51
C ASP A 552 -26.34 -22.99 -6.21
N LEU A 553 -25.14 -23.11 -6.78
CA LEU A 553 -24.23 -24.22 -6.51
C LEU A 553 -23.77 -24.24 -5.04
N LEU A 554 -23.33 -23.11 -4.53
CA LEU A 554 -22.80 -22.97 -3.17
C LEU A 554 -23.89 -23.06 -2.08
N SER A 555 -25.15 -22.86 -2.42
CA SER A 555 -26.28 -23.02 -1.50
C SER A 555 -26.73 -24.48 -1.32
N LYS A 556 -26.25 -25.40 -2.17
CA LYS A 556 -26.57 -26.82 -2.03
C LYS A 556 -26.00 -27.36 -0.72
N PRO A 557 -26.77 -28.14 0.06
CA PRO A 557 -26.24 -28.79 1.27
C PRO A 557 -25.15 -29.79 0.91
N GLU A 558 -24.09 -29.84 1.70
CA GLU A 558 -23.08 -30.89 1.61
C GLU A 558 -23.74 -32.22 2.00
N GLU A 559 -23.73 -33.20 1.10
CA GLU A 559 -24.12 -34.57 1.43
C GLU A 559 -23.09 -35.16 2.40
N ASN A 560 -23.40 -35.09 3.72
CA ASN A 560 -22.74 -35.80 4.82
C ASN A 560 -21.18 -35.80 4.84
N THR A 561 -20.58 -34.68 5.21
CA THR A 561 -19.27 -34.71 5.86
C THR A 561 -19.33 -33.97 7.19
N ARG A 562 -19.78 -34.64 8.26
CA ARG A 562 -19.55 -34.20 9.63
C ARG A 562 -18.08 -34.41 9.99
N ARG A 563 -17.23 -33.45 9.67
CA ARG A 563 -15.99 -33.12 10.40
C ARG A 563 -15.79 -31.62 10.27
N THR A 564 -16.33 -30.89 11.21
CA THR A 564 -16.16 -29.44 11.33
C THR A 564 -14.73 -29.14 11.81
N TRP A 565 -14.16 -28.09 11.28
CA TRP A 565 -12.87 -27.47 11.66
C TRP A 565 -12.70 -27.18 13.18
N LYS A 566 -13.74 -27.40 14.00
CA LYS A 566 -13.74 -27.18 15.45
C LYS A 566 -12.98 -28.22 16.27
N ASP A 567 -12.62 -29.36 15.70
CA ASP A 567 -12.03 -30.47 16.47
C ASP A 567 -10.50 -30.54 16.50
N LYS A 568 -9.80 -29.58 15.86
CA LYS A 568 -8.32 -29.46 15.93
C LYS A 568 -7.85 -28.38 16.92
N LYS A 569 -8.68 -27.93 17.87
CA LYS A 569 -8.25 -27.14 19.04
C LYS A 569 -8.45 -27.95 20.32
N LYS A 570 -7.57 -28.91 20.55
CA LYS A 570 -7.20 -29.41 21.87
C LYS A 570 -5.73 -29.74 21.90
#